data_67ac388a02121f1633076ce63952643c
#
_entry.id   67ac388a02121f1633076ce63952643c
#
_cell.length_a   1.000
_cell.length_b   1.000
_cell.length_c   1.000
_cell.angle_alpha   90.00
_cell.angle_beta   90.00
_cell.angle_gamma   90.00
#
_symmetry.space_group_name_H-M   'P 1'
#
loop_
_entity.id
_entity.type
_entity.pdbx_description
1 polymer ?
#
loop_
_entity_poly.entity_id
_entity_poly.type
_entity_poly.pdbx_seq_one_letter_code
_entity_poly.pdbx_strand_id
1 'polypeptide(L)'
;MYTLQYGSKEKIENITELVNEVFKDYVIPINWTKESFLLDMAENSIILDHSQILYFGNEKLPIGFCITSARGKRARIDSFGIKNEFRKTGASYFLINNVFYDLAKKGFSSLQLEVESSQTRAVDFYIKNGFKISRTLDSFIIPEKTSCHKFNYSLNCSKSSIHHDVLLKAKRAPNWQREITSIQNSKKDYFMNQIRSEDKEIAKILWGRTEDTTYIVDIYQTDFTTEYSDIIQDATSYLNSFGKPLITVSLPQNDPLNYVLLTSGSKIFLQQYEMILSL
;
A
#
# COMPACT_ATOMS: atom_id res chain seq x y z
N MET A 1 -27.76 15.25 -14.13
CA MET A 1 -27.30 14.13 -14.98
C MET A 1 -25.82 13.87 -14.65
N TYR A 2 -25.41 12.60 -14.47
CA TYR A 2 -24.01 12.21 -14.26
C TYR A 2 -23.31 11.96 -15.61
N THR A 3 -22.04 12.39 -15.70
CA THR A 3 -21.15 12.09 -16.84
C THR A 3 -19.79 11.68 -16.34
N LEU A 4 -19.06 10.90 -17.14
CA LEU A 4 -17.72 10.40 -16.78
C LEU A 4 -16.69 10.87 -17.80
N GLN A 5 -15.48 11.07 -17.33
CA GLN A 5 -14.31 11.34 -18.16
C GLN A 5 -13.11 10.56 -17.61
N TYR A 6 -12.24 10.06 -18.49
CA TYR A 6 -11.01 9.45 -18.06
C TYR A 6 -10.08 10.49 -17.43
N GLY A 7 -9.37 10.08 -16.38
CA GLY A 7 -8.39 10.94 -15.70
C GLY A 7 -7.30 11.48 -16.64
N SER A 8 -6.96 10.73 -17.69
CA SER A 8 -6.00 11.19 -18.72
C SER A 8 -6.47 12.39 -19.55
N LYS A 9 -7.73 12.76 -19.47
CA LYS A 9 -8.30 13.96 -20.12
C LYS A 9 -8.33 15.17 -19.18
N GLU A 10 -7.97 14.97 -17.92
CA GLU A 10 -7.89 16.02 -16.91
C GLU A 10 -6.47 16.49 -16.68
N LYS A 11 -6.34 17.73 -16.20
CA LYS A 11 -5.08 18.22 -15.65
C LYS A 11 -4.84 17.56 -14.30
N ILE A 12 -3.58 17.23 -14.02
CA ILE A 12 -3.20 16.60 -12.74
C ILE A 12 -3.58 17.49 -11.56
N GLU A 13 -3.44 18.79 -11.70
CA GLU A 13 -3.82 19.77 -10.68
C GLU A 13 -5.31 19.65 -10.30
N ASN A 14 -6.19 19.54 -11.29
CA ASN A 14 -7.63 19.38 -11.05
C ASN A 14 -7.93 18.04 -10.33
N ILE A 15 -7.22 16.97 -10.70
CA ILE A 15 -7.37 15.67 -10.03
C ILE A 15 -6.93 15.77 -8.56
N THR A 16 -5.76 16.35 -8.29
CA THR A 16 -5.23 16.48 -6.93
C THR A 16 -6.11 17.38 -6.07
N GLU A 17 -6.59 18.49 -6.60
CA GLU A 17 -7.54 19.38 -5.91
C GLU A 17 -8.83 18.65 -5.53
N LEU A 18 -9.43 17.89 -6.47
CA LEU A 18 -10.64 17.11 -6.21
C LEU A 18 -10.42 16.05 -5.15
N VAL A 19 -9.30 15.32 -5.20
CA VAL A 19 -8.96 14.29 -4.22
C VAL A 19 -8.76 14.91 -2.85
N ASN A 20 -7.97 15.96 -2.74
CA ASN A 20 -7.72 16.66 -1.49
C ASN A 20 -9.00 17.22 -0.88
N GLU A 21 -9.89 17.79 -1.69
CA GLU A 21 -11.19 18.29 -1.23
C GLU A 21 -12.06 17.18 -0.64
N VAL A 22 -12.12 16.01 -1.30
CA VAL A 22 -12.95 14.89 -0.86
C VAL A 22 -12.41 14.25 0.43
N PHE A 23 -11.09 14.23 0.61
CA PHE A 23 -10.43 13.59 1.75
C PHE A 23 -10.01 14.55 2.87
N LYS A 24 -10.31 15.85 2.77
CA LYS A 24 -9.89 16.85 3.78
C LYS A 24 -10.33 16.53 5.20
N ASP A 25 -11.51 15.90 5.36
CA ASP A 25 -12.10 15.58 6.65
C ASP A 25 -11.86 14.11 7.07
N TYR A 26 -10.98 13.40 6.37
CA TYR A 26 -10.63 12.01 6.74
C TYR A 26 -9.63 12.00 7.90
N VAL A 27 -9.61 10.89 8.66
CA VAL A 27 -8.69 10.69 9.79
C VAL A 27 -7.23 10.87 9.37
N ILE A 28 -6.90 10.44 8.17
CA ILE A 28 -5.62 10.70 7.52
C ILE A 28 -5.91 11.47 6.24
N PRO A 29 -5.82 12.82 6.25
CA PRO A 29 -6.07 13.63 5.07
C PRO A 29 -5.07 13.32 3.96
N ILE A 30 -5.56 13.28 2.73
CA ILE A 30 -4.70 13.24 1.55
C ILE A 30 -4.41 14.69 1.16
N ASN A 31 -3.12 15.03 1.03
CA ASN A 31 -2.64 16.35 0.63
C ASN A 31 -1.68 16.18 -0.56
N TRP A 32 -2.19 15.71 -1.69
CA TRP A 32 -1.38 15.58 -2.88
C TRP A 32 -1.04 16.94 -3.49
N THR A 33 0.23 17.15 -3.75
CA THR A 33 0.69 18.09 -4.77
C THR A 33 0.79 17.37 -6.11
N LYS A 34 0.95 18.13 -7.20
CA LYS A 34 1.22 17.54 -8.51
C LYS A 34 2.43 16.60 -8.46
N GLU A 35 3.51 17.04 -7.82
CA GLU A 35 4.77 16.31 -7.72
C GLU A 35 4.60 15.02 -6.92
N SER A 36 3.96 15.09 -5.75
CA SER A 36 3.72 13.91 -4.91
C SER A 36 2.79 12.91 -5.58
N PHE A 37 1.77 13.38 -6.30
CA PHE A 37 0.88 12.49 -7.06
C PHE A 37 1.59 11.80 -8.22
N LEU A 38 2.47 12.51 -8.94
CA LEU A 38 3.30 11.89 -10.00
C LEU A 38 4.23 10.81 -9.45
N LEU A 39 4.80 11.01 -8.25
CA LEU A 39 5.60 9.99 -7.58
C LEU A 39 4.76 8.78 -7.19
N ASP A 40 3.56 9.01 -6.65
CA ASP A 40 2.61 7.96 -6.27
C ASP A 40 2.11 7.18 -7.49
N MET A 41 1.84 7.88 -8.62
CA MET A 41 1.49 7.24 -9.89
C MET A 41 2.57 6.26 -10.35
N ALA A 42 3.84 6.64 -10.28
CA ALA A 42 4.94 5.78 -10.66
C ALA A 42 5.07 4.58 -9.69
N GLU A 43 5.08 4.83 -8.39
CA GLU A 43 5.24 3.82 -7.34
C GLU A 43 4.11 2.78 -7.38
N ASN A 44 2.86 3.23 -7.45
CA ASN A 44 1.68 2.36 -7.39
C ASN A 44 1.17 1.89 -8.75
N SER A 45 1.82 2.27 -9.85
CA SER A 45 1.37 1.94 -11.21
C SER A 45 -0.03 2.49 -11.52
N ILE A 46 -0.31 3.74 -11.10
CA ILE A 46 -1.58 4.42 -11.39
C ILE A 46 -1.64 4.73 -12.89
N ILE A 47 -2.77 4.43 -13.51
CA ILE A 47 -3.01 4.64 -14.94
C ILE A 47 -4.25 5.51 -15.13
N LEU A 48 -4.05 6.75 -15.56
CA LEU A 48 -5.14 7.71 -15.73
C LEU A 48 -6.13 7.33 -16.84
N ASP A 49 -5.73 6.52 -17.83
CA ASP A 49 -6.63 5.95 -18.84
C ASP A 49 -7.54 4.84 -18.29
N HIS A 50 -7.33 4.42 -17.04
CA HIS A 50 -8.20 3.49 -16.31
C HIS A 50 -8.90 4.18 -15.13
N SER A 51 -8.49 5.39 -14.82
CA SER A 51 -9.10 6.22 -13.77
C SER A 51 -10.27 7.03 -14.35
N GLN A 52 -11.29 7.26 -13.53
CA GLN A 52 -12.49 7.98 -13.96
C GLN A 52 -12.80 9.14 -13.02
N ILE A 53 -13.16 10.28 -13.60
CA ILE A 53 -13.67 11.46 -12.90
C ILE A 53 -15.17 11.59 -13.18
N LEU A 54 -15.95 11.75 -12.13
CA LEU A 54 -17.40 11.88 -12.18
C LEU A 54 -17.81 13.35 -12.12
N TYR A 55 -18.67 13.74 -13.04
CA TYR A 55 -19.21 15.09 -13.16
C TYR A 55 -20.73 15.11 -12.98
N PHE A 56 -21.23 16.23 -12.50
CA PHE A 56 -22.66 16.49 -12.35
C PHE A 56 -23.09 17.76 -13.09
N GLY A 57 -24.27 17.70 -13.70
CA GLY A 57 -24.91 18.84 -14.35
C GLY A 57 -24.31 19.19 -15.73
N ASN A 58 -24.92 20.24 -16.35
CA ASN A 58 -24.48 20.72 -17.66
C ASN A 58 -23.14 21.49 -17.59
N GLU A 59 -22.83 22.08 -16.45
CA GLU A 59 -21.59 22.82 -16.19
C GLU A 59 -20.41 21.89 -15.90
N LYS A 60 -20.64 20.58 -15.86
CA LYS A 60 -19.63 19.56 -15.58
C LYS A 60 -18.88 19.83 -14.29
N LEU A 61 -19.60 19.99 -13.18
CA LEU A 61 -19.00 20.10 -11.85
C LEU A 61 -18.34 18.75 -11.47
N PRO A 62 -17.03 18.70 -11.17
CA PRO A 62 -16.39 17.46 -10.73
C PRO A 62 -16.85 17.15 -9.29
N ILE A 63 -17.43 15.95 -9.09
CA ILE A 63 -18.05 15.55 -7.83
C ILE A 63 -17.48 14.26 -7.23
N GLY A 64 -16.65 13.54 -7.98
CA GLY A 64 -16.06 12.30 -7.50
C GLY A 64 -15.05 11.72 -8.46
N PHE A 65 -14.36 10.69 -8.02
CA PHE A 65 -13.29 10.04 -8.78
C PHE A 65 -13.10 8.58 -8.35
N CYS A 66 -12.51 7.82 -9.26
CA CYS A 66 -11.90 6.53 -9.02
C CYS A 66 -10.52 6.53 -9.68
N ILE A 67 -9.46 6.57 -8.87
CA ILE A 67 -8.07 6.46 -9.33
C ILE A 67 -7.72 4.98 -9.34
N THR A 68 -7.19 4.49 -10.46
CA THR A 68 -6.97 3.06 -10.69
C THR A 68 -5.53 2.77 -11.04
N SER A 69 -4.94 1.81 -10.35
CA SER A 69 -3.64 1.21 -10.63
C SER A 69 -3.82 -0.10 -11.42
N ALA A 70 -2.82 -0.50 -12.21
CA ALA A 70 -2.88 -1.74 -12.96
C ALA A 70 -1.52 -2.44 -13.09
N ARG A 71 -1.54 -3.78 -12.95
CA ARG A 71 -0.37 -4.67 -13.14
C ARG A 71 -0.83 -5.97 -13.82
N GLY A 72 -0.43 -6.15 -15.07
CA GLY A 72 -0.90 -7.27 -15.88
C GLY A 72 -2.42 -7.23 -16.03
N LYS A 73 -3.11 -8.31 -15.61
CA LYS A 73 -4.58 -8.41 -15.64
C LYS A 73 -5.25 -8.06 -14.30
N ARG A 74 -4.49 -7.57 -13.33
CA ARG A 74 -5.01 -7.11 -12.04
C ARG A 74 -5.12 -5.59 -12.06
N ALA A 75 -6.26 -5.07 -11.63
CA ALA A 75 -6.46 -3.66 -11.35
C ALA A 75 -6.62 -3.44 -9.83
N ARG A 76 -6.36 -2.23 -9.37
CA ARG A 76 -6.58 -1.81 -7.97
C ARG A 76 -7.25 -0.45 -7.96
N ILE A 77 -8.28 -0.29 -7.14
CA ILE A 77 -8.76 1.03 -6.76
C ILE A 77 -7.73 1.61 -5.78
N ASP A 78 -6.98 2.58 -6.25
CA ASP A 78 -5.98 3.28 -5.44
C ASP A 78 -6.66 4.29 -4.53
N SER A 79 -7.60 5.03 -5.09
CA SER A 79 -8.39 6.02 -4.36
C SER A 79 -9.79 6.15 -4.98
N PHE A 80 -10.82 6.24 -4.13
CA PHE A 80 -12.22 6.37 -4.54
C PHE A 80 -12.93 7.34 -3.62
N GLY A 81 -13.62 8.32 -4.19
CA GLY A 81 -14.33 9.29 -3.38
C GLY A 81 -15.42 10.05 -4.12
N ILE A 82 -16.39 10.52 -3.33
CA ILE A 82 -17.50 11.40 -3.77
C ILE A 82 -17.57 12.56 -2.78
N LYS A 83 -17.72 13.79 -3.27
CA LYS A 83 -17.96 15.00 -2.46
C LYS A 83 -19.13 14.80 -1.51
N ASN A 84 -19.04 15.35 -0.31
CA ASN A 84 -20.00 15.11 0.79
C ASN A 84 -21.44 15.38 0.36
N GLU A 85 -21.69 16.49 -0.34
CA GLU A 85 -23.00 16.94 -0.79
C GLU A 85 -23.64 16.01 -1.84
N PHE A 86 -22.84 15.18 -2.52
CA PHE A 86 -23.31 14.21 -3.52
C PHE A 86 -23.35 12.76 -3.00
N ARG A 87 -23.02 12.55 -1.72
CA ARG A 87 -23.18 11.24 -1.09
C ARG A 87 -24.65 10.89 -0.93
N LYS A 88 -24.97 9.60 -0.98
CA LYS A 88 -26.36 9.06 -0.89
C LYS A 88 -27.27 9.45 -2.06
N THR A 89 -26.75 10.02 -3.14
CA THR A 89 -27.50 10.38 -4.35
C THR A 89 -27.45 9.32 -5.46
N GLY A 90 -26.78 8.18 -5.21
CA GLY A 90 -26.48 7.16 -6.22
C GLY A 90 -25.17 7.41 -6.98
N ALA A 91 -24.49 8.53 -6.77
CA ALA A 91 -23.25 8.89 -7.48
C ALA A 91 -22.15 7.84 -7.35
N SER A 92 -21.92 7.30 -6.15
CA SER A 92 -20.93 6.25 -5.90
C SER A 92 -21.24 4.95 -6.65
N TYR A 93 -22.50 4.54 -6.68
CA TYR A 93 -22.94 3.36 -7.43
C TYR A 93 -22.79 3.56 -8.95
N PHE A 94 -23.14 4.74 -9.43
CA PHE A 94 -22.96 5.07 -10.84
C PHE A 94 -21.48 4.99 -11.23
N LEU A 95 -20.59 5.59 -10.44
CA LEU A 95 -19.16 5.60 -10.71
C LEU A 95 -18.56 4.18 -10.67
N ILE A 96 -18.79 3.43 -9.59
CA ILE A 96 -18.13 2.14 -9.39
C ILE A 96 -18.58 1.10 -10.44
N ASN A 97 -19.86 1.08 -10.82
CA ASN A 97 -20.36 0.18 -11.84
C ASN A 97 -19.77 0.48 -13.24
N ASN A 98 -19.55 1.76 -13.55
CA ASN A 98 -18.88 2.12 -14.81
C ASN A 98 -17.40 1.74 -14.80
N VAL A 99 -16.71 1.86 -13.65
CA VAL A 99 -15.34 1.38 -13.49
C VAL A 99 -15.27 -0.13 -13.71
N PHE A 100 -16.18 -0.93 -13.15
CA PHE A 100 -16.22 -2.37 -13.35
C PHE A 100 -16.41 -2.73 -14.83
N TYR A 101 -17.39 -2.11 -15.47
CA TYR A 101 -17.67 -2.34 -16.87
C TYR A 101 -16.47 -2.01 -17.76
N ASP A 102 -15.84 -0.85 -17.53
CA ASP A 102 -14.70 -0.40 -18.32
C ASP A 102 -13.48 -1.31 -18.14
N LEU A 103 -13.15 -1.69 -16.90
CA LEU A 103 -12.04 -2.59 -16.62
C LEU A 103 -12.27 -3.99 -17.18
N ALA A 104 -13.47 -4.55 -17.03
CA ALA A 104 -13.83 -5.84 -17.63
C ALA A 104 -13.70 -5.81 -19.16
N LYS A 105 -14.21 -4.75 -19.80
CA LYS A 105 -14.08 -4.54 -21.25
C LYS A 105 -12.63 -4.42 -21.72
N LYS A 106 -11.74 -3.88 -20.88
CA LYS A 106 -10.29 -3.78 -21.12
C LYS A 106 -9.54 -5.09 -20.83
N GLY A 107 -10.24 -6.15 -20.39
CA GLY A 107 -9.68 -7.49 -20.17
C GLY A 107 -8.98 -7.69 -18.83
N PHE A 108 -9.25 -6.84 -17.83
CA PHE A 108 -8.85 -7.11 -16.47
C PHE A 108 -9.66 -8.27 -15.89
N SER A 109 -9.03 -9.12 -15.09
CA SER A 109 -9.67 -10.30 -14.49
C SER A 109 -10.05 -10.09 -13.02
N SER A 110 -9.44 -9.11 -12.37
CA SER A 110 -9.71 -8.81 -10.97
C SER A 110 -9.48 -7.34 -10.65
N LEU A 111 -10.26 -6.87 -9.69
CA LEU A 111 -10.13 -5.54 -9.09
C LEU A 111 -9.96 -5.71 -7.59
N GLN A 112 -8.94 -5.10 -7.03
CA GLN A 112 -8.66 -5.12 -5.59
C GLN A 112 -8.65 -3.71 -5.00
N LEU A 113 -8.77 -3.61 -3.70
CA LEU A 113 -8.61 -2.38 -2.94
C LEU A 113 -8.17 -2.70 -1.50
N GLU A 114 -7.68 -1.68 -0.81
CA GLU A 114 -7.49 -1.70 0.63
C GLU A 114 -8.37 -0.64 1.28
N VAL A 115 -9.06 -1.01 2.35
CA VAL A 115 -9.95 -0.12 3.11
C VAL A 115 -9.71 -0.28 4.59
N GLU A 116 -9.65 0.81 5.33
CA GLU A 116 -9.54 0.77 6.79
C GLU A 116 -10.72 0.01 7.39
N SER A 117 -10.45 -0.99 8.25
CA SER A 117 -11.46 -1.89 8.79
C SER A 117 -12.50 -1.19 9.66
N SER A 118 -12.14 -0.06 10.27
CA SER A 118 -13.03 0.79 11.07
C SER A 118 -14.03 1.61 10.23
N GLN A 119 -13.76 1.79 8.93
CA GLN A 119 -14.62 2.52 8.00
C GLN A 119 -15.80 1.64 7.52
N THR A 120 -16.67 1.23 8.45
CA THR A 120 -17.74 0.26 8.20
C THR A 120 -18.62 0.62 7.01
N ARG A 121 -18.92 1.92 6.80
CA ARG A 121 -19.71 2.37 5.64
C ARG A 121 -19.03 2.10 4.30
N ALA A 122 -17.71 2.27 4.24
CA ALA A 122 -16.94 1.99 3.03
C ALA A 122 -16.83 0.48 2.81
N VAL A 123 -16.57 -0.28 3.86
CA VAL A 123 -16.55 -1.76 3.81
C VAL A 123 -17.87 -2.32 3.31
N ASP A 124 -19.01 -1.88 3.91
CA ASP A 124 -20.36 -2.29 3.49
C ASP A 124 -20.67 -1.91 2.04
N PHE A 125 -20.21 -0.73 1.60
CA PHE A 125 -20.37 -0.29 0.22
C PHE A 125 -19.66 -1.24 -0.73
N TYR A 126 -18.41 -1.61 -0.46
CA TYR A 126 -17.66 -2.54 -1.31
C TYR A 126 -18.24 -3.96 -1.28
N ILE A 127 -18.67 -4.47 -0.12
CA ILE A 127 -19.34 -5.77 0.00
C ILE A 127 -20.62 -5.79 -0.85
N LYS A 128 -21.46 -4.76 -0.76
CA LYS A 128 -22.70 -4.63 -1.57
C LYS A 128 -22.44 -4.54 -3.07
N ASN A 129 -21.24 -4.13 -3.47
CA ASN A 129 -20.80 -4.10 -4.88
C ASN A 129 -20.01 -5.37 -5.28
N GLY A 130 -20.07 -6.44 -4.49
CA GLY A 130 -19.55 -7.76 -4.85
C GLY A 130 -18.11 -8.03 -4.44
N PHE A 131 -17.43 -7.10 -3.79
CA PHE A 131 -16.10 -7.36 -3.22
C PHE A 131 -16.18 -8.35 -2.05
N LYS A 132 -15.17 -9.16 -1.93
CA LYS A 132 -14.97 -10.08 -0.81
C LYS A 132 -13.70 -9.70 -0.06
N ILE A 133 -13.73 -9.75 1.27
CA ILE A 133 -12.53 -9.62 2.09
C ILE A 133 -11.63 -10.81 1.79
N SER A 134 -10.44 -10.54 1.29
CA SER A 134 -9.43 -11.54 0.97
C SER A 134 -8.55 -11.83 2.20
N ARG A 135 -8.11 -10.77 2.87
CA ARG A 135 -7.27 -10.84 4.07
C ARG A 135 -7.28 -9.53 4.82
N THR A 136 -6.76 -9.57 6.04
CA THR A 136 -6.52 -8.39 6.87
C THR A 136 -5.04 -8.03 6.82
N LEU A 137 -4.76 -6.73 6.78
CA LEU A 137 -3.43 -6.12 6.75
C LEU A 137 -3.26 -5.28 8.01
N ASP A 138 -2.18 -5.51 8.75
CA ASP A 138 -1.84 -4.75 9.95
C ASP A 138 -0.64 -3.84 9.71
N SER A 139 -0.69 -2.64 10.28
CA SER A 139 0.43 -1.70 10.30
C SER A 139 0.86 -1.50 11.74
N PHE A 140 2.17 -1.63 12.00
CA PHE A 140 2.74 -1.64 13.35
C PHE A 140 3.64 -0.45 13.61
N ILE A 141 3.55 0.07 14.84
CA ILE A 141 4.62 0.83 15.47
C ILE A 141 5.43 -0.17 16.29
N ILE A 142 6.73 -0.22 16.03
CA ILE A 142 7.65 -1.15 16.66
C ILE A 142 8.37 -0.38 17.78
N PRO A 143 8.25 -0.81 19.06
CA PRO A 143 8.82 -0.09 20.17
C PRO A 143 10.34 -0.08 20.12
N GLU A 144 10.91 1.02 20.59
CA GLU A 144 12.34 1.12 20.80
C GLU A 144 12.79 0.08 21.83
N LYS A 145 13.82 -0.69 21.50
CA LYS A 145 14.45 -1.65 22.40
C LYS A 145 15.92 -1.28 22.57
N THR A 146 16.45 -1.50 23.75
CA THR A 146 17.88 -1.28 24.05
C THR A 146 18.71 -2.09 23.06
N SER A 147 19.57 -1.41 22.33
CA SER A 147 20.38 -2.01 21.28
C SER A 147 21.46 -2.94 21.83
N CYS A 148 21.26 -4.23 21.67
CA CYS A 148 22.31 -5.21 21.77
C CYS A 148 22.16 -6.12 20.54
N HIS A 149 23.00 -5.92 19.52
CA HIS A 149 22.93 -6.72 18.30
C HIS A 149 23.71 -8.02 18.49
N LYS A 150 23.03 -9.13 18.25
CA LYS A 150 23.58 -10.47 18.27
C LYS A 150 24.23 -10.82 16.92
N PHE A 151 23.75 -10.22 15.83
CA PHE A 151 24.13 -10.54 14.46
C PHE A 151 24.90 -9.39 13.79
N ASN A 152 25.62 -9.73 12.71
CA ASN A 152 26.36 -8.77 11.89
C ASN A 152 25.51 -8.33 10.71
N TYR A 153 25.60 -7.04 10.37
CA TYR A 153 24.83 -6.42 9.29
C TYR A 153 25.75 -5.85 8.24
N SER A 154 25.66 -6.35 7.00
CA SER A 154 26.32 -5.73 5.85
C SER A 154 25.32 -5.01 4.99
N LEU A 155 25.57 -3.73 4.70
CA LEU A 155 24.67 -2.88 3.93
C LEU A 155 24.92 -2.99 2.43
N ASN A 156 23.88 -3.31 1.66
CA ASN A 156 23.86 -3.17 0.22
C ASN A 156 22.80 -2.14 -0.17
N CYS A 157 23.23 -0.97 -0.69
CA CYS A 157 22.39 0.18 -0.98
C CYS A 157 21.84 0.21 -2.41
N SER A 158 22.11 -0.78 -3.24
CA SER A 158 21.70 -0.75 -4.65
C SER A 158 20.25 -1.21 -4.81
N LYS A 159 19.35 -0.34 -5.33
CA LYS A 159 18.00 -0.76 -5.76
C LYS A 159 18.03 -1.88 -6.80
N SER A 160 19.07 -1.93 -7.63
CA SER A 160 19.27 -2.99 -8.62
C SER A 160 19.60 -4.33 -7.99
N SER A 161 20.08 -4.36 -6.75
CA SER A 161 20.37 -5.59 -6.00
C SER A 161 19.16 -6.12 -5.22
N ILE A 162 18.04 -5.37 -5.20
CA ILE A 162 16.77 -5.87 -4.70
C ILE A 162 16.20 -6.80 -5.76
N HIS A 163 16.77 -8.00 -5.81
CA HIS A 163 16.34 -9.01 -6.75
C HIS A 163 14.94 -9.49 -6.42
N HIS A 164 14.13 -9.67 -7.45
CA HIS A 164 12.83 -10.33 -7.44
C HIS A 164 12.80 -11.63 -6.61
N ASP A 165 13.94 -12.30 -6.52
CA ASP A 165 14.13 -13.54 -5.79
C ASP A 165 13.90 -13.44 -4.27
N VAL A 166 14.12 -12.26 -3.66
CA VAL A 166 14.00 -12.09 -2.20
C VAL A 166 12.55 -12.23 -1.76
N LEU A 167 11.62 -11.59 -2.47
CA LEU A 167 10.18 -11.67 -2.14
C LEU A 167 9.53 -12.95 -2.66
N LEU A 168 9.99 -13.50 -3.81
CA LEU A 168 9.44 -14.73 -4.38
C LEU A 168 9.86 -15.98 -3.59
N LYS A 169 11.09 -16.06 -3.11
CA LYS A 169 11.59 -17.21 -2.32
C LYS A 169 10.86 -17.35 -0.99
N ALA A 170 10.36 -16.26 -0.41
CA ALA A 170 9.63 -16.29 0.84
C ALA A 170 8.21 -16.89 0.73
N LYS A 171 7.72 -17.21 -0.48
CA LYS A 171 6.33 -17.63 -0.75
C LYS A 171 5.29 -16.69 -0.10
N ARG A 172 5.66 -15.44 0.07
CA ARG A 172 4.80 -14.41 0.66
C ARG A 172 4.02 -13.72 -0.43
N ALA A 173 2.81 -13.30 -0.12
CA ALA A 173 1.98 -12.49 -1.00
C ALA A 173 1.90 -11.06 -0.43
N PRO A 174 2.87 -10.18 -0.75
CA PRO A 174 2.84 -8.81 -0.28
C PRO A 174 1.57 -8.11 -0.79
N ASN A 175 1.12 -7.06 -0.09
CA ASN A 175 0.11 -6.18 -0.64
C ASN A 175 0.70 -5.36 -1.79
N TRP A 176 -0.16 -4.62 -2.51
CA TRP A 176 0.24 -3.88 -3.73
C TRP A 176 1.45 -2.97 -3.53
N GLN A 177 1.49 -2.18 -2.45
CA GLN A 177 2.57 -1.23 -2.17
C GLN A 177 3.89 -1.90 -1.78
N ARG A 178 3.84 -3.15 -1.35
CA ARG A 178 5.04 -3.94 -0.97
C ARG A 178 5.48 -4.89 -2.07
N GLU A 179 4.78 -4.94 -3.21
CA GLU A 179 5.27 -5.69 -4.38
C GLU A 179 6.56 -5.07 -4.91
N ILE A 180 7.43 -5.91 -5.47
CA ILE A 180 8.71 -5.48 -6.02
C ILE A 180 8.59 -4.34 -7.02
N THR A 181 7.51 -4.32 -7.81
CA THR A 181 7.21 -3.25 -8.77
C THR A 181 7.08 -1.89 -8.09
N SER A 182 6.38 -1.79 -6.95
CA SER A 182 6.29 -0.54 -6.19
C SER A 182 7.66 -0.09 -5.69
N ILE A 183 8.44 -1.03 -5.13
CA ILE A 183 9.76 -0.74 -4.58
C ILE A 183 10.72 -0.24 -5.67
N GLN A 184 10.73 -0.91 -6.82
CA GLN A 184 11.61 -0.53 -7.96
C GLN A 184 11.22 0.81 -8.58
N ASN A 185 9.93 1.12 -8.65
CA ASN A 185 9.43 2.36 -9.23
C ASN A 185 9.47 3.55 -8.25
N SER A 186 9.60 3.28 -6.97
CA SER A 186 9.65 4.32 -5.93
C SER A 186 10.89 5.19 -6.04
N LYS A 187 10.73 6.48 -5.74
CA LYS A 187 11.86 7.42 -5.54
C LYS A 187 12.41 7.41 -4.11
N LYS A 188 11.73 6.73 -3.19
CA LYS A 188 12.19 6.58 -1.81
C LYS A 188 13.51 5.80 -1.74
N ASP A 189 14.29 6.06 -0.71
CA ASP A 189 15.49 5.29 -0.43
C ASP A 189 15.14 3.97 0.21
N TYR A 190 15.52 2.89 -0.48
CA TYR A 190 15.44 1.53 0.04
C TYR A 190 16.83 0.96 0.24
N PHE A 191 16.98 0.19 1.30
CA PHE A 191 18.23 -0.44 1.70
C PHE A 191 17.99 -1.94 1.89
N MET A 192 19.01 -2.72 1.59
CA MET A 192 19.01 -4.13 1.90
C MET A 192 20.26 -4.47 2.71
N ASN A 193 20.07 -5.04 3.91
CA ASN A 193 21.16 -5.63 4.67
C ASN A 193 21.10 -7.15 4.59
N GLN A 194 22.26 -7.75 4.47
CA GLN A 194 22.45 -9.16 4.81
C GLN A 194 22.67 -9.26 6.32
N ILE A 195 21.97 -10.17 6.96
CA ILE A 195 22.11 -10.49 8.38
C ILE A 195 22.93 -11.76 8.47
N ARG A 196 24.02 -11.73 9.21
CA ARG A 196 24.98 -12.83 9.31
C ARG A 196 25.20 -13.22 10.77
N SER A 197 25.21 -14.53 11.01
CA SER A 197 25.73 -15.12 12.24
C SER A 197 27.10 -15.66 11.89
N GLU A 198 28.14 -15.11 12.51
CA GLU A 198 29.55 -15.36 12.10
C GLU A 198 29.72 -15.09 10.58
N ASP A 199 30.16 -16.05 9.83
CA ASP A 199 30.38 -15.95 8.37
C ASP A 199 29.18 -16.41 7.52
N LYS A 200 28.12 -16.91 8.13
CA LYS A 200 26.94 -17.45 7.44
C LYS A 200 25.82 -16.40 7.32
N GLU A 201 25.31 -16.18 6.08
CA GLU A 201 24.08 -15.41 5.89
C GLU A 201 22.89 -16.19 6.45
N ILE A 202 22.14 -15.58 7.37
CA ILE A 202 20.95 -16.17 8.01
C ILE A 202 19.65 -15.52 7.57
N ALA A 203 19.71 -14.25 7.16
CA ALA A 203 18.54 -13.51 6.68
C ALA A 203 18.96 -12.28 5.86
N LYS A 204 17.96 -11.67 5.22
CA LYS A 204 18.06 -10.34 4.60
C LYS A 204 16.92 -9.47 5.12
N ILE A 205 17.20 -8.20 5.32
CA ILE A 205 16.19 -7.20 5.63
C ILE A 205 16.13 -6.16 4.53
N LEU A 206 14.92 -5.92 4.03
CA LEU A 206 14.59 -4.82 3.15
C LEU A 206 13.85 -3.76 3.95
N TRP A 207 14.37 -2.55 3.95
CA TRP A 207 13.83 -1.43 4.71
C TRP A 207 14.01 -0.13 3.95
N GLY A 208 13.35 0.91 4.39
CA GLY A 208 13.48 2.24 3.85
C GLY A 208 13.41 3.28 4.94
N ARG A 209 13.66 4.54 4.56
CA ARG A 209 13.54 5.66 5.46
C ARG A 209 12.97 6.88 4.77
N THR A 210 12.31 7.70 5.54
CA THR A 210 11.96 9.08 5.24
C THR A 210 12.74 10.02 6.15
N GLU A 211 12.46 11.31 6.08
CA GLU A 211 13.04 12.28 7.00
C GLU A 211 12.72 11.95 8.46
N ASP A 212 11.49 11.50 8.74
CA ASP A 212 10.97 11.33 10.10
C ASP A 212 10.84 9.87 10.55
N THR A 213 10.96 8.89 9.65
CA THR A 213 10.56 7.50 9.95
C THR A 213 11.47 6.49 9.26
N THR A 214 11.76 5.38 9.93
CA THR A 214 12.34 4.16 9.36
C THR A 214 11.21 3.13 9.21
N TYR A 215 11.17 2.39 8.10
CA TYR A 215 10.14 1.38 7.89
C TYR A 215 10.70 0.07 7.35
N ILE A 216 10.20 -1.03 7.89
CA ILE A 216 10.50 -2.38 7.42
C ILE A 216 9.57 -2.70 6.25
N VAL A 217 10.17 -3.09 5.12
CA VAL A 217 9.42 -3.65 3.99
C VAL A 217 9.27 -5.15 4.15
N ASP A 218 10.39 -5.86 4.42
CA ASP A 218 10.38 -7.30 4.65
C ASP A 218 11.63 -7.76 5.39
N ILE A 219 11.52 -8.88 6.11
CA ILE A 219 12.64 -9.63 6.67
C ILE A 219 12.53 -11.05 6.13
N TYR A 220 13.54 -11.47 5.42
CA TYR A 220 13.56 -12.73 4.71
C TYR A 220 14.65 -13.66 5.27
N GLN A 221 14.23 -14.82 5.81
CA GLN A 221 15.12 -15.83 6.35
C GLN A 221 15.73 -16.67 5.23
N THR A 222 17.07 -16.81 5.22
CA THR A 222 17.82 -17.63 4.27
C THR A 222 18.32 -18.94 4.89
N ASP A 223 18.48 -18.95 6.21
CA ASP A 223 18.85 -20.12 7.00
C ASP A 223 17.79 -20.38 8.08
N PHE A 224 17.15 -21.54 7.99
CA PHE A 224 16.06 -21.94 8.89
C PHE A 224 16.54 -22.65 10.16
N THR A 225 17.85 -22.70 10.44
CA THR A 225 18.40 -23.20 11.70
C THR A 225 18.41 -22.17 12.80
N THR A 226 18.31 -20.87 12.46
CA THR A 226 18.15 -19.77 13.40
C THR A 226 16.68 -19.47 13.59
N GLU A 227 16.24 -19.24 14.84
CA GLU A 227 14.83 -18.89 15.12
C GLU A 227 14.47 -17.55 14.48
N TYR A 228 13.35 -17.53 13.73
CA TYR A 228 12.93 -16.34 13.00
C TYR A 228 12.59 -15.17 13.94
N SER A 229 12.08 -15.44 15.13
CA SER A 229 11.83 -14.44 16.17
C SER A 229 13.11 -13.73 16.62
N ASP A 230 14.22 -14.47 16.74
CA ASP A 230 15.52 -13.89 17.14
C ASP A 230 16.03 -12.94 16.06
N ILE A 231 15.92 -13.36 14.78
CA ILE A 231 16.30 -12.53 13.63
C ILE A 231 15.50 -11.23 13.62
N ILE A 232 14.17 -11.30 13.79
CA ILE A 232 13.30 -10.11 13.77
C ILE A 232 13.59 -9.20 14.95
N GLN A 233 13.76 -9.74 16.18
CA GLN A 233 14.05 -8.93 17.35
C GLN A 233 15.40 -8.21 17.23
N ASP A 234 16.41 -8.89 16.73
CA ASP A 234 17.72 -8.29 16.49
C ASP A 234 17.68 -7.24 15.38
N ALA A 235 17.02 -7.54 14.25
CA ALA A 235 16.86 -6.62 13.13
C ALA A 235 16.07 -5.34 13.52
N THR A 236 15.02 -5.47 14.32
CA THR A 236 14.28 -4.31 14.83
C THR A 236 15.12 -3.47 15.77
N SER A 237 15.94 -4.09 16.62
CA SER A 237 16.90 -3.39 17.48
C SER A 237 17.95 -2.64 16.67
N TYR A 238 18.50 -3.28 15.62
CA TYR A 238 19.43 -2.64 14.69
C TYR A 238 18.81 -1.39 14.02
N LEU A 239 17.59 -1.49 13.52
CA LEU A 239 16.93 -0.35 12.87
C LEU A 239 16.52 0.76 13.86
N ASN A 240 16.13 0.40 15.09
CA ASN A 240 15.86 1.37 16.15
C ASN A 240 17.12 2.17 16.55
N SER A 241 18.33 1.60 16.36
CA SER A 241 19.58 2.34 16.65
C SER A 241 19.80 3.57 15.77
N PHE A 242 19.03 3.73 14.67
CA PHE A 242 19.04 4.95 13.87
C PHE A 242 18.29 6.12 14.50
N GLY A 243 17.64 5.92 15.65
CA GLY A 243 17.00 6.98 16.44
C GLY A 243 15.76 7.58 15.81
N LYS A 244 15.06 6.83 14.92
CA LYS A 244 13.80 7.23 14.30
C LYS A 244 12.71 6.23 14.65
N PRO A 245 11.42 6.67 14.74
CA PRO A 245 10.31 5.76 14.88
C PRO A 245 10.36 4.65 13.82
N LEU A 246 10.23 3.40 14.27
CA LEU A 246 10.25 2.23 13.39
C LEU A 246 8.84 1.70 13.18
N ILE A 247 8.45 1.55 11.92
CA ILE A 247 7.13 1.04 11.55
C ILE A 247 7.23 -0.07 10.51
N THR A 248 6.15 -0.81 10.32
CA THR A 248 5.84 -1.56 9.10
C THR A 248 4.39 -1.35 8.73
N VAL A 249 4.06 -1.32 7.44
CA VAL A 249 2.71 -1.00 6.97
C VAL A 249 2.14 -2.14 6.14
N SER A 250 0.82 -2.33 6.25
CA SER A 250 0.02 -3.23 5.41
C SER A 250 0.59 -4.65 5.33
N LEU A 251 0.96 -5.21 6.48
CA LEU A 251 1.50 -6.56 6.61
C LEU A 251 0.36 -7.56 6.76
N PRO A 252 0.23 -8.60 5.90
CA PRO A 252 -0.82 -9.59 6.04
C PRO A 252 -0.78 -10.30 7.40
N GLN A 253 -1.95 -10.54 8.02
CA GLN A 253 -2.01 -11.20 9.34
C GLN A 253 -1.44 -12.62 9.34
N ASN A 254 -1.50 -13.30 8.20
CA ASN A 254 -0.91 -14.64 8.04
C ASN A 254 0.59 -14.62 7.69
N ASP A 255 1.23 -13.45 7.64
CA ASP A 255 2.67 -13.34 7.44
C ASP A 255 3.41 -13.67 8.75
N PRO A 256 4.46 -14.51 8.75
CA PRO A 256 5.24 -14.81 9.93
C PRO A 256 5.83 -13.57 10.63
N LEU A 257 6.19 -12.53 9.87
CA LEU A 257 6.66 -11.26 10.43
C LEU A 257 5.57 -10.59 11.27
N ASN A 258 4.29 -10.62 10.83
CA ASN A 258 3.17 -10.08 11.58
C ASN A 258 3.05 -10.76 12.96
N TYR A 259 3.08 -12.09 12.97
CA TYR A 259 2.98 -12.86 14.22
C TYR A 259 4.10 -12.50 15.22
N VAL A 260 5.35 -12.42 14.75
CA VAL A 260 6.47 -12.10 15.65
C VAL A 260 6.38 -10.66 16.14
N LEU A 261 6.04 -9.69 15.31
CA LEU A 261 5.87 -8.31 15.72
C LEU A 261 4.76 -8.17 16.78
N LEU A 262 3.63 -8.83 16.57
CA LEU A 262 2.51 -8.82 17.51
C LEU A 262 2.92 -9.41 18.88
N THR A 263 3.58 -10.57 18.88
CA THR A 263 4.01 -11.25 20.12
C THR A 263 5.19 -10.57 20.81
N SER A 264 5.97 -9.75 20.10
CA SER A 264 7.09 -8.99 20.65
C SER A 264 6.70 -7.63 21.25
N GLY A 265 5.39 -7.30 21.29
CA GLY A 265 4.87 -6.09 21.93
C GLY A 265 4.76 -4.89 20.98
N SER A 266 4.86 -5.08 19.65
CA SER A 266 4.57 -4.02 18.68
C SER A 266 3.07 -3.70 18.70
N LYS A 267 2.72 -2.43 18.42
CA LYS A 267 1.33 -1.95 18.49
C LYS A 267 0.77 -1.75 17.09
N ILE A 268 -0.40 -2.32 16.83
CA ILE A 268 -1.17 -2.03 15.61
C ILE A 268 -1.71 -0.61 15.71
N PHE A 269 -1.39 0.26 14.74
CA PHE A 269 -1.94 1.61 14.64
C PHE A 269 -2.96 1.76 13.50
N LEU A 270 -2.92 0.86 12.51
CA LEU A 270 -3.87 0.82 11.40
C LEU A 270 -4.13 -0.63 11.00
N GLN A 271 -5.40 -0.95 10.79
CA GLN A 271 -5.82 -2.24 10.23
C GLN A 271 -6.69 -2.00 9.00
N GLN A 272 -6.40 -2.73 7.92
CA GLN A 272 -7.12 -2.62 6.66
C GLN A 272 -7.60 -3.99 6.19
N TYR A 273 -8.73 -4.01 5.51
CA TYR A 273 -9.13 -5.16 4.69
C TYR A 273 -8.59 -4.98 3.27
N GLU A 274 -7.88 -5.98 2.78
CA GLU A 274 -7.68 -6.14 1.34
C GLU A 274 -8.92 -6.87 0.79
N MET A 275 -9.57 -6.23 -0.18
CA MET A 275 -10.79 -6.77 -0.77
C MET A 275 -10.60 -7.02 -2.26
N ILE A 276 -11.23 -8.06 -2.78
CA ILE A 276 -11.07 -8.49 -4.18
C ILE A 276 -12.45 -8.73 -4.81
N LEU A 277 -12.58 -8.29 -6.06
CA LEU A 277 -13.70 -8.56 -6.96
C LEU A 277 -13.16 -9.26 -8.22
N SER A 278 -13.78 -10.35 -8.66
CA SER A 278 -13.56 -10.91 -9.99
C SER A 278 -14.40 -10.13 -11.02
N LEU A 279 -13.77 -9.69 -12.10
CA LEU A 279 -14.38 -8.90 -13.18
C LEU A 279 -14.89 -9.79 -14.32
#